data_6cf55a9e2350a69bd80e195fe7681564
#
_entry.id   6cf55a9e2350a69bd80e195fe7681564
#
_cell.length_a   1.000
_cell.length_b   1.000
_cell.length_c   1.000
_cell.angle_alpha   90.00
_cell.angle_beta   90.00
_cell.angle_gamma   90.00
#
_symmetry.space_group_name_H-M   'P 1'
#
loop_
_entity.id
_entity.type
_entity.pdbx_description
1 polymer ?
#
loop_
_entity_poly.entity_id
_entity_poly.type
_entity_poly.pdbx_seq_one_letter_code
_entity_poly.pdbx_strand_id
1 'polypeptide(L)'
;MISSLTGVVEYLGVDAAVLNVNGVGYTFFATPQTLATLRIEDQARVLTELIVREDAMTLYGFRSRDEREIFTTMLTISGIGPRIALAVLAVYAPEEVRRAVAQDDDKAFTQVPGIGAKTARRIILELSGKLVPTENPAQAGQPSGATPGNDPVWQEQVHEALTGLGWTDKDATKALKSTLEHEPELRESQDVSQVLRATLRHLGQGQRRVHS
;
A
#
# COMPACT_ATOMS: atom_id res chain seq x y z
N MET A 1 -1.91 1.74 -15.67
CA MET A 1 -2.44 1.20 -14.42
C MET A 1 -3.65 2.01 -14.00
N ILE A 2 -4.74 1.39 -13.58
CA ILE A 2 -5.99 2.07 -13.19
C ILE A 2 -6.08 2.01 -11.66
N SER A 3 -5.78 3.13 -10.99
CA SER A 3 -5.65 3.21 -9.52
C SER A 3 -6.89 3.77 -8.81
N SER A 4 -7.78 4.41 -9.54
CA SER A 4 -9.10 4.84 -9.07
C SER A 4 -10.02 5.08 -10.25
N LEU A 5 -11.32 4.93 -10.02
CA LEU A 5 -12.40 5.29 -10.93
C LEU A 5 -13.30 6.29 -10.23
N THR A 6 -13.73 7.32 -10.96
CA THR A 6 -14.75 8.27 -10.52
C THR A 6 -15.81 8.38 -11.62
N GLY A 7 -17.05 8.07 -11.30
CA GLY A 7 -18.13 8.05 -12.27
C GLY A 7 -19.48 7.73 -11.64
N VAL A 8 -20.50 7.54 -12.45
CA VAL A 8 -21.85 7.19 -12.02
C VAL A 8 -21.98 5.67 -11.92
N VAL A 9 -22.59 5.18 -10.84
CA VAL A 9 -22.86 3.75 -10.66
C VAL A 9 -24.01 3.34 -11.58
N GLU A 10 -23.73 2.53 -12.60
CA GLU A 10 -24.73 2.01 -13.53
C GLU A 10 -25.30 0.67 -13.12
N TYR A 11 -24.49 -0.14 -12.46
CA TYR A 11 -24.89 -1.47 -12.02
C TYR A 11 -24.30 -1.80 -10.66
N LEU A 12 -25.10 -2.47 -9.83
CA LEU A 12 -24.69 -2.94 -8.51
C LEU A 12 -25.17 -4.39 -8.32
N GLY A 13 -24.22 -5.31 -8.27
CA GLY A 13 -24.43 -6.74 -8.03
C GLY A 13 -24.00 -7.15 -6.62
N VAL A 14 -23.90 -8.46 -6.38
CA VAL A 14 -23.52 -9.04 -5.07
C VAL A 14 -22.00 -9.04 -4.83
N ASP A 15 -21.21 -9.10 -5.89
CA ASP A 15 -19.73 -9.19 -5.86
C ASP A 15 -19.02 -8.22 -6.82
N ALA A 16 -19.81 -7.49 -7.64
CA ALA A 16 -19.30 -6.57 -8.63
C ALA A 16 -20.22 -5.36 -8.82
N ALA A 17 -19.65 -4.26 -9.30
CA ALA A 17 -20.39 -3.08 -9.75
C ALA A 17 -19.80 -2.55 -11.06
N VAL A 18 -20.56 -1.66 -11.74
CA VAL A 18 -20.13 -0.95 -12.93
C VAL A 18 -20.17 0.55 -12.65
N LEU A 19 -19.05 1.23 -12.88
CA LEU A 19 -18.96 2.68 -12.91
C LEU A 19 -18.85 3.16 -14.35
N ASN A 20 -19.76 4.04 -14.75
CA ASN A 20 -19.65 4.79 -16.00
C ASN A 20 -18.69 5.97 -15.80
N VAL A 21 -17.59 5.92 -16.50
CA VAL A 21 -16.61 7.02 -16.53
C VAL A 21 -16.59 7.59 -17.94
N ASN A 22 -17.22 8.72 -18.14
CA ASN A 22 -17.30 9.43 -19.43
C ASN A 22 -17.84 8.54 -20.59
N GLY A 23 -18.86 7.74 -20.34
CA GLY A 23 -19.49 6.89 -21.34
C GLY A 23 -18.87 5.48 -21.48
N VAL A 24 -17.85 5.16 -20.66
CA VAL A 24 -17.26 3.82 -20.62
C VAL A 24 -17.62 3.15 -19.29
N GLY A 25 -18.28 1.99 -19.34
CA GLY A 25 -18.59 1.19 -18.16
C GLY A 25 -17.42 0.32 -17.72
N TYR A 26 -16.89 0.57 -16.52
CA TYR A 26 -15.85 -0.22 -15.90
C TYR A 26 -16.42 -1.16 -14.86
N THR A 27 -16.37 -2.47 -15.12
CA THR A 27 -16.74 -3.50 -14.16
C THR A 27 -15.58 -3.73 -13.18
N PHE A 28 -15.86 -3.75 -11.89
CA PHE A 28 -14.89 -4.12 -10.85
C PHE A 28 -15.52 -5.04 -9.81
N PHE A 29 -14.74 -5.96 -9.28
CA PHE A 29 -15.11 -6.82 -8.16
C PHE A 29 -14.74 -6.13 -6.84
N ALA A 30 -15.60 -6.26 -5.84
CA ALA A 30 -15.37 -5.68 -4.53
C ALA A 30 -16.01 -6.50 -3.41
N THR A 31 -15.64 -6.20 -2.17
CA THR A 31 -16.28 -6.80 -1.00
C THR A 31 -17.73 -6.32 -0.86
N PRO A 32 -18.62 -7.11 -0.23
CA PRO A 32 -19.98 -6.66 0.07
C PRO A 32 -20.02 -5.33 0.83
N GLN A 33 -19.07 -5.10 1.74
CA GLN A 33 -18.95 -3.86 2.51
C GLN A 33 -18.62 -2.65 1.60
N THR A 34 -17.75 -2.82 0.61
CA THR A 34 -17.46 -1.79 -0.38
C THR A 34 -18.67 -1.51 -1.26
N LEU A 35 -19.32 -2.58 -1.76
CA LEU A 35 -20.52 -2.44 -2.60
C LEU A 35 -21.69 -1.78 -1.86
N ALA A 36 -21.85 -2.05 -0.57
CA ALA A 36 -22.91 -1.45 0.25
C ALA A 36 -22.77 0.08 0.40
N THR A 37 -21.61 0.65 0.11
CA THR A 37 -21.41 2.12 0.10
C THR A 37 -21.87 2.79 -1.19
N LEU A 38 -22.15 2.01 -2.24
CA LEU A 38 -22.55 2.49 -3.55
C LEU A 38 -24.06 2.53 -3.70
N ARG A 39 -24.56 3.43 -4.54
CA ARG A 39 -25.97 3.51 -4.95
C ARG A 39 -26.05 3.74 -6.44
N ILE A 40 -26.99 3.05 -7.08
CA ILE A 40 -27.25 3.21 -8.53
C ILE A 40 -27.63 4.67 -8.79
N GLU A 41 -27.15 5.22 -9.91
CA GLU A 41 -27.30 6.59 -10.38
C GLU A 41 -26.52 7.64 -9.57
N ASP A 42 -25.92 7.30 -8.42
CA ASP A 42 -25.08 8.21 -7.68
C ASP A 42 -23.65 8.27 -8.25
N GLN A 43 -23.01 9.44 -8.09
CA GLN A 43 -21.60 9.59 -8.38
C GLN A 43 -20.77 8.97 -7.27
N ALA A 44 -19.82 8.11 -7.61
CA ALA A 44 -18.95 7.45 -6.67
C ALA A 44 -17.48 7.50 -7.11
N ARG A 45 -16.57 7.44 -6.13
CA ARG A 45 -15.16 7.23 -6.34
C ARG A 45 -14.72 5.95 -5.65
N VAL A 46 -14.10 5.05 -6.40
CA VAL A 46 -13.60 3.76 -5.91
C VAL A 46 -12.10 3.69 -6.20
N LEU A 47 -11.31 3.31 -5.20
CA LEU A 47 -9.90 2.97 -5.41
C LEU A 47 -9.84 1.61 -6.09
N THR A 48 -8.93 1.43 -7.05
CA THR A 48 -8.89 0.21 -7.83
C THR A 48 -7.50 -0.39 -7.89
N GLU A 49 -7.46 -1.71 -8.11
CA GLU A 49 -6.26 -2.44 -8.50
C GLU A 49 -6.57 -3.23 -9.77
N LEU A 50 -5.73 -3.06 -10.80
CA LEU A 50 -5.86 -3.78 -12.07
C LEU A 50 -4.94 -4.99 -12.06
N ILE A 51 -5.52 -6.17 -12.13
CA ILE A 51 -4.79 -7.42 -12.29
C ILE A 51 -4.83 -7.81 -13.76
N VAL A 52 -3.65 -7.86 -14.37
CA VAL A 52 -3.47 -8.25 -15.77
C VAL A 52 -2.92 -9.67 -15.83
N ARG A 53 -3.57 -10.53 -16.60
CA ARG A 53 -3.14 -11.89 -16.95
C ARG A 53 -3.12 -12.03 -18.46
N GLU A 54 -2.58 -13.13 -18.96
CA GLU A 54 -2.50 -13.39 -20.40
C GLU A 54 -3.88 -13.37 -21.08
N ASP A 55 -4.92 -13.83 -20.37
CA ASP A 55 -6.28 -14.02 -20.88
C ASP A 55 -7.31 -13.04 -20.33
N ALA A 56 -6.95 -12.19 -19.36
CA ALA A 56 -7.90 -11.31 -18.68
C ALA A 56 -7.29 -10.06 -18.06
N MET A 57 -8.07 -8.98 -18.07
CA MET A 57 -7.85 -7.77 -17.28
C MET A 57 -8.99 -7.63 -16.28
N THR A 58 -8.69 -7.68 -15.00
CA THR A 58 -9.71 -7.66 -13.94
C THR A 58 -9.44 -6.50 -12.99
N LEU A 59 -10.46 -5.68 -12.77
CA LEU A 59 -10.42 -4.60 -11.77
C LEU A 59 -11.01 -5.09 -10.44
N TYR A 60 -10.34 -4.71 -9.36
CA TYR A 60 -10.80 -4.87 -7.98
C TYR A 60 -10.97 -3.50 -7.35
N GLY A 61 -12.09 -3.29 -6.65
CA GLY A 61 -12.48 -2.01 -6.07
C GLY A 61 -12.44 -2.03 -4.54
N PHE A 62 -12.00 -0.90 -3.96
CA PHE A 62 -11.79 -0.73 -2.52
C PHE A 62 -12.31 0.64 -2.08
N ARG A 63 -12.89 0.72 -0.89
CA ARG A 63 -13.35 1.98 -0.29
C ARG A 63 -12.19 2.78 0.35
N SER A 64 -11.10 2.10 0.76
CA SER A 64 -9.97 2.73 1.44
C SER A 64 -8.63 2.29 0.85
N ARG A 65 -7.58 3.10 1.14
CA ARG A 65 -6.20 2.75 0.81
C ARG A 65 -5.74 1.50 1.56
N ASP A 66 -6.15 1.37 2.81
CA ASP A 66 -5.80 0.23 3.67
C ASP A 66 -6.33 -1.09 3.11
N GLU A 67 -7.59 -1.12 2.64
CA GLU A 67 -8.13 -2.32 1.99
C GLU A 67 -7.32 -2.70 0.75
N ARG A 68 -6.97 -1.71 -0.09
CA ARG A 68 -6.15 -1.96 -1.27
C ARG A 68 -4.75 -2.43 -0.91
N GLU A 69 -4.13 -1.86 0.12
CA GLU A 69 -2.81 -2.25 0.62
C GLU A 69 -2.79 -3.70 1.10
N ILE A 70 -3.75 -4.09 1.96
CA ILE A 70 -3.90 -5.48 2.41
C ILE A 70 -4.07 -6.41 1.21
N PHE A 71 -4.95 -6.06 0.26
CA PHE A 71 -5.17 -6.85 -0.93
C PHE A 71 -3.89 -7.06 -1.73
N THR A 72 -3.17 -5.99 -2.07
CA THR A 72 -1.95 -6.05 -2.87
C THR A 72 -0.83 -6.79 -2.14
N THR A 73 -0.69 -6.59 -0.83
CA THR A 73 0.30 -7.29 0.00
C THR A 73 -0.01 -8.79 0.05
N MET A 74 -1.28 -9.19 0.17
CA MET A 74 -1.66 -10.60 0.14
C MET A 74 -1.36 -11.25 -1.20
N LEU A 75 -1.44 -10.55 -2.32
CA LEU A 75 -1.11 -11.09 -3.64
C LEU A 75 0.38 -11.42 -3.81
N THR A 76 1.26 -10.88 -2.96
CA THR A 76 2.69 -11.25 -2.97
C THR A 76 2.95 -12.63 -2.39
N ILE A 77 1.95 -13.22 -1.70
CA ILE A 77 2.06 -14.53 -1.04
C ILE A 77 1.78 -15.62 -2.09
N SER A 78 2.73 -16.53 -2.25
CA SER A 78 2.56 -17.65 -3.18
C SER A 78 1.35 -18.51 -2.82
N GLY A 79 0.45 -18.71 -3.78
CA GLY A 79 -0.79 -19.46 -3.61
C GLY A 79 -1.98 -18.63 -3.13
N ILE A 80 -1.80 -17.33 -2.91
CA ILE A 80 -2.90 -16.40 -2.65
C ILE A 80 -3.24 -15.65 -3.93
N GLY A 81 -4.45 -15.88 -4.43
CA GLY A 81 -4.99 -15.14 -5.58
C GLY A 81 -5.96 -14.04 -5.15
N PRO A 82 -6.39 -13.20 -6.12
CA PRO A 82 -7.31 -12.09 -5.86
C PRO A 82 -8.61 -12.49 -5.16
N ARG A 83 -9.16 -13.66 -5.49
CA ARG A 83 -10.39 -14.17 -4.85
C ARG A 83 -10.19 -14.42 -3.35
N ILE A 84 -9.06 -15.01 -2.98
CA ILE A 84 -8.75 -15.30 -1.57
C ILE A 84 -8.48 -13.98 -0.82
N ALA A 85 -7.70 -13.09 -1.40
CA ALA A 85 -7.43 -11.78 -0.81
C ALA A 85 -8.72 -10.97 -0.59
N LEU A 86 -9.64 -10.98 -1.56
CA LEU A 86 -10.94 -10.33 -1.42
C LEU A 86 -11.83 -11.00 -0.37
N ALA A 87 -11.79 -12.34 -0.27
CA ALA A 87 -12.55 -13.10 0.74
C ALA A 87 -12.08 -12.77 2.16
N VAL A 88 -10.77 -12.56 2.38
CA VAL A 88 -10.24 -12.09 3.68
C VAL A 88 -10.81 -10.72 4.02
N LEU A 89 -10.78 -9.77 3.09
CA LEU A 89 -11.33 -8.42 3.29
C LEU A 89 -12.86 -8.38 3.39
N ALA A 90 -13.57 -9.41 2.91
CA ALA A 90 -15.00 -9.55 3.12
C ALA A 90 -15.35 -10.01 4.54
N VAL A 91 -14.44 -10.72 5.22
CA VAL A 91 -14.64 -11.23 6.59
C VAL A 91 -14.05 -10.28 7.62
N TYR A 92 -12.88 -9.70 7.35
CA TYR A 92 -12.10 -8.89 8.28
C TYR A 92 -11.86 -7.48 7.76
N ALA A 93 -11.99 -6.49 8.64
CA ALA A 93 -11.50 -5.15 8.38
C ALA A 93 -9.95 -5.15 8.35
N PRO A 94 -9.30 -4.17 7.67
CA PRO A 94 -7.85 -4.08 7.59
C PRO A 94 -7.12 -4.19 8.93
N GLU A 95 -7.62 -3.52 9.96
CA GLU A 95 -7.03 -3.56 11.30
C GLU A 95 -7.16 -4.93 11.98
N GLU A 96 -8.23 -5.67 11.68
CA GLU A 96 -8.41 -7.02 12.21
C GLU A 96 -7.42 -7.99 11.55
N VAL A 97 -7.15 -7.79 10.25
CA VAL A 97 -6.11 -8.55 9.53
C VAL A 97 -4.73 -8.26 10.13
N ARG A 98 -4.37 -6.98 10.34
CA ARG A 98 -3.11 -6.60 10.97
C ARG A 98 -2.97 -7.18 12.37
N ARG A 99 -4.04 -7.13 13.16
CA ARG A 99 -4.08 -7.70 14.52
C ARG A 99 -3.89 -9.21 14.50
N ALA A 100 -4.58 -9.94 13.63
CA ALA A 100 -4.45 -11.38 13.52
C ALA A 100 -3.01 -11.79 13.16
N VAL A 101 -2.36 -11.04 12.25
CA VAL A 101 -0.94 -11.24 11.90
C VAL A 101 -0.03 -10.96 13.09
N ALA A 102 -0.23 -9.84 13.82
CA ALA A 102 0.60 -9.47 14.97
C ALA A 102 0.46 -10.44 16.15
N GLN A 103 -0.68 -11.13 16.26
CA GLN A 103 -0.96 -12.12 17.31
C GLN A 103 -0.68 -13.57 16.90
N ASP A 104 -0.12 -13.80 15.71
CA ASP A 104 0.07 -15.14 15.13
C ASP A 104 -1.22 -16.00 15.14
N ASP A 105 -2.39 -15.36 14.96
CA ASP A 105 -3.69 -16.03 15.00
C ASP A 105 -4.03 -16.68 13.63
N ASP A 106 -3.50 -17.90 13.41
CA ASP A 106 -3.79 -18.67 12.22
C ASP A 106 -5.26 -19.16 12.15
N LYS A 107 -5.94 -19.25 13.30
CA LYS A 107 -7.33 -19.67 13.36
C LYS A 107 -8.27 -18.62 12.75
N ALA A 108 -7.97 -17.34 12.91
CA ALA A 108 -8.72 -16.27 12.26
C ALA A 108 -8.76 -16.49 10.75
N PHE A 109 -7.63 -16.72 10.13
CA PHE A 109 -7.56 -16.92 8.67
C PHE A 109 -8.24 -18.22 8.21
N THR A 110 -8.26 -19.27 9.03
CA THR A 110 -8.97 -20.53 8.67
C THR A 110 -10.49 -20.40 8.64
N GLN A 111 -11.06 -19.35 9.20
CA GLN A 111 -12.48 -19.04 9.09
C GLN A 111 -12.87 -18.50 7.70
N VAL A 112 -11.90 -18.06 6.92
CA VAL A 112 -12.12 -17.53 5.58
C VAL A 112 -12.29 -18.68 4.60
N PRO A 113 -13.39 -18.74 3.81
CA PRO A 113 -13.58 -19.78 2.82
C PRO A 113 -12.42 -19.86 1.83
N GLY A 114 -11.89 -21.06 1.64
CA GLY A 114 -10.74 -21.31 0.76
C GLY A 114 -9.36 -21.19 1.43
N ILE A 115 -9.28 -20.86 2.71
CA ILE A 115 -8.04 -20.83 3.47
C ILE A 115 -7.98 -22.01 4.45
N GLY A 116 -7.07 -22.97 4.18
CA GLY A 116 -6.76 -24.06 5.10
C GLY A 116 -5.62 -23.69 6.06
N ALA A 117 -5.38 -24.53 7.07
CA ALA A 117 -4.36 -24.30 8.11
C ALA A 117 -2.95 -24.02 7.56
N LYS A 118 -2.55 -24.73 6.48
CA LYS A 118 -1.24 -24.50 5.84
C LYS A 118 -1.15 -23.10 5.21
N THR A 119 -2.22 -22.67 4.55
CA THR A 119 -2.29 -21.35 3.91
C THR A 119 -2.35 -20.25 4.97
N ALA A 120 -3.13 -20.43 6.04
CA ALA A 120 -3.23 -19.49 7.15
C ALA A 120 -1.86 -19.22 7.79
N ARG A 121 -1.10 -20.26 8.13
CA ARG A 121 0.28 -20.12 8.66
C ARG A 121 1.22 -19.40 7.69
N ARG A 122 1.08 -19.68 6.40
CA ARG A 122 1.86 -18.98 5.37
C ARG A 122 1.52 -17.50 5.30
N ILE A 123 0.22 -17.15 5.36
CA ILE A 123 -0.23 -15.76 5.40
C ILE A 123 0.43 -15.03 6.55
N ILE A 124 0.37 -15.57 7.76
CA ILE A 124 0.97 -14.97 8.94
C ILE A 124 2.48 -14.77 8.74
N LEU A 125 3.19 -15.84 8.37
CA LEU A 125 4.65 -15.79 8.20
C LEU A 125 5.09 -14.73 7.17
N GLU A 126 4.41 -14.65 6.03
CA GLU A 126 4.78 -13.73 4.95
C GLU A 126 4.29 -12.30 5.15
N LEU A 127 3.22 -12.08 5.97
CA LEU A 127 2.73 -10.76 6.33
C LEU A 127 3.39 -10.20 7.59
N SER A 128 3.96 -11.04 8.45
CA SER A 128 4.76 -10.61 9.59
C SER A 128 5.91 -9.72 9.11
N GLY A 129 5.95 -8.48 9.59
CA GLY A 129 6.92 -7.46 9.18
C GLY A 129 6.56 -6.64 7.92
N LYS A 130 5.53 -7.04 7.15
CA LYS A 130 5.04 -6.24 6.01
C LYS A 130 3.83 -5.38 6.37
N LEU A 131 3.02 -5.81 7.34
CA LEU A 131 1.86 -5.08 7.84
C LEU A 131 2.17 -4.55 9.23
N VAL A 132 2.46 -3.26 9.32
CA VAL A 132 2.61 -2.57 10.61
C VAL A 132 1.21 -2.28 11.15
N PRO A 133 0.89 -2.59 12.42
CA PRO A 133 -0.36 -2.16 13.04
C PRO A 133 -0.43 -0.63 13.01
N THR A 134 -1.50 -0.09 12.45
CA THR A 134 -1.74 1.35 12.51
C THR A 134 -2.24 1.65 13.92
N GLU A 135 -1.38 2.21 14.77
CA GLU A 135 -1.81 2.69 16.07
C GLU A 135 -2.78 3.86 15.85
N ASN A 136 -4.06 3.59 16.10
CA ASN A 136 -5.16 4.54 16.28
C ASN A 136 -5.69 5.29 15.02
N PRO A 137 -6.89 4.96 14.50
CA PRO A 137 -7.52 5.68 13.41
C PRO A 137 -7.98 7.12 13.77
N ALA A 138 -7.81 7.55 15.02
CA ALA A 138 -8.18 8.89 15.48
C ALA A 138 -7.12 9.98 15.22
N GLN A 139 -5.95 9.64 14.65
CA GLN A 139 -4.83 10.58 14.45
C GLN A 139 -4.40 10.77 12.99
N ALA A 140 -5.28 10.51 12.02
CA ALA A 140 -5.03 10.82 10.62
C ALA A 140 -4.98 12.34 10.30
N GLY A 141 -4.69 13.18 11.26
CA GLY A 141 -4.67 14.64 11.13
C GLY A 141 -3.60 15.38 11.95
N GLN A 142 -2.70 14.68 12.63
CA GLN A 142 -1.58 15.35 13.32
C GLN A 142 -0.28 14.57 13.13
N PRO A 143 0.86 15.23 12.93
CA PRO A 143 2.15 14.56 12.88
C PRO A 143 2.45 14.01 14.27
N SER A 144 2.29 12.71 14.45
CA SER A 144 2.60 12.02 15.71
C SER A 144 4.10 12.02 15.93
N GLY A 145 4.47 12.59 17.05
CA GLY A 145 5.83 12.58 17.55
C GLY A 145 6.32 11.17 17.91
N ALA A 146 7.55 10.95 17.51
CA ALA A 146 8.60 10.08 18.04
C ALA A 146 8.21 8.85 18.87
N THR A 147 8.42 7.67 18.31
CA THR A 147 8.89 6.48 19.02
C THR A 147 10.42 6.34 18.80
N PRO A 148 11.21 5.87 19.76
CA PRO A 148 12.67 5.99 19.75
C PRO A 148 13.36 4.93 18.90
N GLY A 149 13.31 5.11 17.58
CA GLY A 149 14.34 4.74 16.65
C GLY A 149 14.78 6.06 16.04
N ASN A 150 15.99 6.46 16.26
CA ASN A 150 16.53 7.82 16.33
C ASN A 150 16.58 8.62 15.02
N ASP A 151 15.78 8.29 13.98
CA ASP A 151 15.75 9.06 12.73
C ASP A 151 14.40 9.75 12.53
N PRO A 152 14.37 11.07 12.22
CA PRO A 152 13.12 11.80 11.97
C PRO A 152 12.36 11.21 10.77
N VAL A 153 11.03 11.16 10.83
CA VAL A 153 10.14 10.58 9.81
C VAL A 153 10.46 11.05 8.38
N TRP A 154 10.90 12.29 8.21
CA TRP A 154 11.31 12.82 6.91
C TRP A 154 12.58 12.16 6.34
N GLN A 155 13.49 11.67 7.19
CA GLN A 155 14.70 10.94 6.73
C GLN A 155 14.31 9.57 6.18
N GLU A 156 13.39 8.89 6.82
CA GLU A 156 12.85 7.62 6.36
C GLU A 156 12.14 7.76 5.01
N GLN A 157 11.36 8.83 4.82
CA GLN A 157 10.72 9.14 3.54
C GLN A 157 11.74 9.43 2.42
N VAL A 158 12.83 10.14 2.71
CA VAL A 158 13.91 10.37 1.74
C VAL A 158 14.64 9.06 1.42
N HIS A 159 14.88 8.22 2.42
CA HIS A 159 15.52 6.92 2.24
C HIS A 159 14.66 5.99 1.37
N GLU A 160 13.35 5.91 1.63
CA GLU A 160 12.39 5.15 0.83
C GLU A 160 12.33 5.66 -0.61
N ALA A 161 12.36 6.98 -0.82
CA ALA A 161 12.39 7.56 -2.15
C ALA A 161 13.67 7.19 -2.92
N LEU A 162 14.83 7.18 -2.26
CA LEU A 162 16.11 6.79 -2.88
C LEU A 162 16.12 5.30 -3.25
N THR A 163 15.64 4.43 -2.38
CA THR A 163 15.54 2.99 -2.67
C THR A 163 14.53 2.71 -3.79
N GLY A 164 13.42 3.44 -3.83
CA GLY A 164 12.45 3.41 -4.92
C GLY A 164 13.01 3.88 -6.28
N LEU A 165 14.05 4.72 -6.27
CA LEU A 165 14.79 5.14 -7.46
C LEU A 165 15.91 4.15 -7.86
N GLY A 166 16.06 3.01 -7.15
CA GLY A 166 16.99 1.94 -7.50
C GLY A 166 18.33 1.97 -6.77
N TRP A 167 18.50 2.83 -5.77
CA TRP A 167 19.70 2.83 -4.93
C TRP A 167 19.65 1.71 -3.91
N THR A 168 20.82 1.13 -3.56
CA THR A 168 20.84 0.13 -2.49
C THR A 168 20.61 0.80 -1.13
N ASP A 169 20.07 0.07 -0.16
CA ASP A 169 19.84 0.53 1.21
C ASP A 169 21.08 1.19 1.83
N LYS A 170 22.26 0.58 1.65
CA LYS A 170 23.54 1.10 2.11
C LYS A 170 23.93 2.42 1.44
N ASP A 171 23.72 2.52 0.13
CA ASP A 171 24.09 3.70 -0.63
C ASP A 171 23.14 4.87 -0.32
N ALA A 172 21.84 4.58 -0.18
CA ALA A 172 20.83 5.54 0.23
C ALA A 172 21.14 6.14 1.62
N THR A 173 21.41 5.29 2.61
CA THR A 173 21.78 5.71 3.96
C THR A 173 23.06 6.53 3.97
N LYS A 174 24.11 6.07 3.26
CA LYS A 174 25.39 6.77 3.18
C LYS A 174 25.27 8.13 2.51
N ALA A 175 24.53 8.20 1.41
CA ALA A 175 24.32 9.42 0.66
C ALA A 175 23.54 10.46 1.46
N LEU A 176 22.46 10.04 2.12
CA LEU A 176 21.65 10.91 2.97
C LEU A 176 22.51 11.49 4.11
N LYS A 177 23.26 10.65 4.81
CA LYS A 177 24.15 11.07 5.89
C LYS A 177 25.20 12.08 5.40
N SER A 178 25.87 11.79 4.29
CA SER A 178 26.87 12.67 3.70
C SER A 178 26.28 14.02 3.27
N THR A 179 25.07 14.03 2.70
CA THR A 179 24.38 15.27 2.31
C THR A 179 24.05 16.14 3.52
N LEU A 180 23.57 15.55 4.60
CA LEU A 180 23.24 16.25 5.84
C LEU A 180 24.48 16.75 6.62
N GLU A 181 25.63 16.15 6.37
CA GLU A 181 26.92 16.65 6.89
C GLU A 181 27.43 17.86 6.10
N HIS A 182 27.19 17.90 4.78
CA HIS A 182 27.62 18.99 3.91
C HIS A 182 26.66 20.18 3.89
N GLU A 183 25.37 19.93 4.04
CA GLU A 183 24.30 20.94 4.05
C GLU A 183 23.46 20.81 5.33
N PRO A 184 23.97 21.27 6.50
CA PRO A 184 23.28 21.08 7.78
C PRO A 184 21.94 21.83 7.87
N GLU A 185 21.72 22.86 7.05
CA GLU A 185 20.47 23.63 6.96
C GLU A 185 19.29 22.74 6.51
N LEU A 186 19.56 21.67 5.79
CA LEU A 186 18.53 20.72 5.35
C LEU A 186 17.92 19.92 6.50
N ARG A 187 18.63 19.80 7.63
CA ARG A 187 18.08 19.18 8.85
C ARG A 187 17.01 20.04 9.51
N GLU A 188 17.17 21.36 9.41
CA GLU A 188 16.22 22.31 10.01
C GLU A 188 14.96 22.47 9.14
N SER A 189 15.12 22.41 7.81
CA SER A 189 14.00 22.58 6.88
C SER A 189 13.03 21.41 6.93
N GLN A 190 13.49 20.18 7.24
CA GLN A 190 12.72 18.92 7.23
C GLN A 190 11.92 18.68 5.93
N ASP A 191 12.26 19.39 4.85
CA ASP A 191 11.59 19.29 3.55
C ASP A 191 12.16 18.11 2.76
N VAL A 192 11.39 17.02 2.70
CA VAL A 192 11.73 15.78 1.98
C VAL A 192 12.16 16.07 0.54
N SER A 193 11.50 16.99 -0.15
CA SER A 193 11.78 17.29 -1.56
C SER A 193 13.12 18.01 -1.73
N GLN A 194 13.47 18.90 -0.81
CA GLN A 194 14.75 19.61 -0.82
C GLN A 194 15.91 18.67 -0.50
N VAL A 195 15.76 17.88 0.57
CA VAL A 195 16.77 16.89 0.98
C VAL A 195 16.98 15.85 -0.11
N LEU A 196 15.91 15.31 -0.70
CA LEU A 196 16.01 14.33 -1.79
C LEU A 196 16.77 14.89 -2.99
N ARG A 197 16.46 16.13 -3.43
CA ARG A 197 17.19 16.77 -4.54
C ARG A 197 18.66 17.00 -4.23
N ALA A 198 18.99 17.44 -3.02
CA ALA A 198 20.37 17.64 -2.59
C ALA A 198 21.12 16.30 -2.59
N THR A 199 20.51 15.24 -2.05
CA THR A 199 21.11 13.91 -2.00
C THR A 199 21.34 13.32 -3.39
N LEU A 200 20.39 13.45 -4.30
CA LEU A 200 20.54 13.01 -5.69
C LEU A 200 21.63 13.78 -6.43
N ARG A 201 21.77 15.09 -6.17
CA ARG A 201 22.84 15.93 -6.73
C ARG A 201 24.20 15.47 -6.23
N HIS A 202 24.32 15.17 -4.94
CA HIS A 202 25.54 14.66 -4.32
C HIS A 202 25.96 13.31 -4.90
N LEU A 203 25.03 12.39 -5.08
CA LEU A 203 25.23 11.08 -5.71
C LEU A 203 25.67 11.19 -7.18
N GLY A 204 25.07 12.12 -7.95
CA GLY A 204 25.43 12.36 -9.36
C GLY A 204 26.82 12.96 -9.55
N GLN A 205 27.34 13.69 -8.57
CA GLN A 205 28.71 14.24 -8.60
C GLN A 205 29.77 13.19 -8.22
N GLY A 206 29.40 12.24 -7.33
CA GLY A 206 30.29 11.14 -6.93
C GLY A 206 30.59 10.15 -8.06
N GLN A 207 29.67 9.89 -8.95
CA GLN A 207 29.85 8.98 -10.10
C GLN A 207 30.79 9.56 -11.17
N ARG A 208 30.89 10.89 -11.31
CA ARG A 208 31.80 11.51 -12.29
C ARG A 208 33.29 11.44 -11.89
N ARG A 209 33.62 11.21 -10.62
CA ARG A 209 35.00 11.11 -10.15
C ARG A 209 35.63 9.72 -10.27
N VAL A 210 34.87 8.70 -10.58
CA VAL A 210 35.38 7.31 -10.70
C VAL A 210 35.71 6.94 -12.15
N HIS A 211 35.38 7.80 -13.13
CA HIS A 211 35.62 7.57 -14.57
C HIS A 211 36.56 8.63 -15.21
N SER A 212 37.42 9.26 -14.37
CA SER A 212 38.52 10.13 -14.86
C SER A 212 39.87 9.61 -14.40
#